data_7a633172c6fed875380740e4871d4540
#
_entry.id   7a633172c6fed875380740e4871d4540
#
_cell.length_a   1.000
_cell.length_b   1.000
_cell.length_c   1.000
_cell.angle_alpha   90.00
_cell.angle_beta   90.00
_cell.angle_gamma   90.00
#
_symmetry.space_group_name_H-M   'P 1'
#
loop_
_entity.id
_entity.type
_entity.pdbx_description
1 polymer ?
#
loop_
_entity_poly.entity_id
_entity_poly.type
_entity_poly.pdbx_seq_one_letter_code
_entity_poly.pdbx_strand_id
1 'polypeptide(L)'
;MPDPSYDASHDDPLTPNAFTVLRIQGVGVPPYSARGLRQSIGPIDQASQNRRTVNGALKDISFSGFQKYKTTISGTDQRPPNFDGKWPGLTIIIDCIAELSYTPDEGETQQRTAVPGSERVEAAHTVYRPRLTCKIMNFNQDHDEYGAQIGWTLDAEEV
;
A
#
# COMPACT_ATOMS: atom_id res chain seq x y z
N MET A 1 23.80 -32.39 1.01
CA MET A 1 23.71 -31.82 2.35
C MET A 1 23.00 -30.49 2.24
N PRO A 2 21.83 -30.28 2.84
CA PRO A 2 21.20 -28.98 2.76
C PRO A 2 22.09 -27.96 3.46
N ASP A 3 22.20 -26.78 2.88
CA ASP A 3 22.94 -25.66 3.43
C ASP A 3 22.33 -25.30 4.79
N PRO A 4 23.08 -25.36 5.89
CA PRO A 4 22.58 -25.04 7.22
C PRO A 4 22.25 -23.57 7.42
N SER A 5 22.51 -22.72 6.43
CA SER A 5 22.18 -21.29 6.44
C SER A 5 20.83 -20.94 5.77
N TYR A 6 20.11 -21.94 5.23
CA TYR A 6 18.77 -21.70 4.69
C TYR A 6 17.79 -21.49 5.83
N ASP A 7 17.48 -20.26 6.09
CA ASP A 7 16.46 -19.87 7.06
C ASP A 7 15.11 -19.79 6.35
N ALA A 8 14.27 -20.81 6.58
CA ALA A 8 12.91 -20.86 6.05
C ALA A 8 12.02 -19.71 6.55
N SER A 9 12.45 -18.97 7.58
CA SER A 9 11.74 -17.78 8.04
C SER A 9 11.79 -16.63 7.01
N HIS A 10 12.72 -16.71 6.06
CA HIS A 10 12.85 -15.73 4.98
C HIS A 10 11.76 -15.85 3.91
N ASP A 11 11.11 -17.00 3.84
CA ASP A 11 10.01 -17.27 2.91
C ASP A 11 8.63 -16.95 3.50
N ASP A 12 8.55 -16.48 4.75
CA ASP A 12 7.30 -16.01 5.32
C ASP A 12 6.80 -14.81 4.53
N PRO A 13 5.64 -14.92 3.86
CA PRO A 13 5.07 -13.82 3.09
C PRO A 13 4.81 -12.55 3.90
N LEU A 14 4.88 -12.63 5.23
CA LEU A 14 4.68 -11.51 6.14
C LEU A 14 6.00 -10.92 6.68
N THR A 15 7.16 -11.54 6.45
CA THR A 15 8.45 -10.96 6.85
C THR A 15 8.88 -9.86 5.88
N PRO A 16 9.53 -8.77 6.37
CA PRO A 16 10.04 -7.74 5.49
C PRO A 16 11.07 -8.32 4.51
N ASN A 17 10.87 -8.12 3.22
CA ASN A 17 11.87 -8.50 2.23
C ASN A 17 13.08 -7.55 2.34
N ALA A 18 14.28 -8.10 2.45
CA ALA A 18 15.51 -7.34 2.54
C ALA A 18 15.79 -6.48 1.29
N PHE A 19 15.15 -6.75 0.17
CA PHE A 19 15.44 -6.14 -1.13
C PHE A 19 14.45 -5.03 -1.53
N THR A 20 13.22 -5.04 -1.03
CA THR A 20 12.21 -4.02 -1.35
C THR A 20 11.46 -3.58 -0.12
N VAL A 21 11.24 -2.26 0.00
CA VAL A 21 10.41 -1.68 1.07
C VAL A 21 8.93 -1.94 0.80
N LEU A 22 8.51 -1.81 -0.45
CA LEU A 22 7.17 -2.18 -0.88
C LEU A 22 7.03 -3.70 -0.91
N ARG A 23 5.97 -4.18 -0.31
CA ARG A 23 5.62 -5.58 -0.36
C ARG A 23 4.14 -5.74 -0.66
N ILE A 24 3.83 -6.58 -1.61
CA ILE A 24 2.45 -6.89 -2.00
C ILE A 24 2.29 -8.40 -1.93
N GLN A 25 1.71 -8.87 -0.84
CA GLN A 25 1.39 -10.29 -0.71
C GLN A 25 0.29 -10.65 -1.70
N GLY A 26 0.50 -11.69 -2.46
CA GLY A 26 -0.41 -12.14 -3.50
C GLY A 26 -0.02 -11.69 -4.91
N VAL A 27 0.78 -10.65 -5.06
CA VAL A 27 1.32 -10.22 -6.36
C VAL A 27 2.80 -10.53 -6.47
N GLY A 28 3.58 -10.18 -5.45
CA GLY A 28 5.04 -10.28 -5.48
C GLY A 28 5.68 -9.16 -6.32
N VAL A 29 6.62 -8.43 -5.69
CA VAL A 29 7.37 -7.36 -6.34
C VAL A 29 8.84 -7.74 -6.32
N PRO A 30 9.38 -8.34 -7.40
CA PRO A 30 10.79 -8.67 -7.48
C PRO A 30 11.66 -7.41 -7.46
N PRO A 31 12.94 -7.51 -7.08
CA PRO A 31 13.84 -6.36 -7.04
C PRO A 31 13.94 -5.59 -8.35
N TYR A 32 13.86 -6.28 -9.48
CA TYR A 32 13.90 -5.68 -10.83
C TYR A 32 12.58 -5.03 -11.29
N SER A 33 11.58 -5.03 -10.42
CA SER A 33 10.29 -4.32 -10.62
C SER A 33 10.13 -3.13 -9.67
N ALA A 34 11.15 -2.84 -8.87
CA ALA A 34 11.05 -1.94 -7.72
C ALA A 34 11.75 -0.59 -7.91
N ARG A 35 12.34 -0.31 -9.07
CA ARG A 35 12.93 1.00 -9.33
C ARG A 35 11.85 2.04 -9.56
N GLY A 36 12.15 3.26 -9.11
CA GLY A 36 11.24 4.39 -9.30
C GLY A 36 9.85 4.19 -8.70
N LEU A 37 9.73 3.32 -7.69
CA LEU A 37 8.47 3.09 -7.01
C LEU A 37 7.92 4.39 -6.41
N ARG A 38 6.66 4.64 -6.70
CA ARG A 38 5.86 5.72 -6.11
C ARG A 38 4.57 5.15 -5.60
N GLN A 39 4.17 5.58 -4.43
CA GLN A 39 2.89 5.24 -3.85
C GLN A 39 2.18 6.49 -3.40
N SER A 40 0.93 6.63 -3.81
CA SER A 40 0.00 7.57 -3.22
C SER A 40 -1.01 6.82 -2.36
N ILE A 41 -1.39 7.42 -1.24
CA ILE A 41 -2.43 6.92 -0.36
C ILE A 41 -3.38 8.06 -0.04
N GLY A 42 -4.66 7.78 -0.04
CA GLY A 42 -5.69 8.77 0.26
C GLY A 42 -7.00 8.10 0.63
N PRO A 43 -7.96 8.84 1.18
CA PRO A 43 -9.28 8.29 1.48
C PRO A 43 -9.99 7.86 0.19
N ILE A 44 -10.86 6.85 0.30
CA ILE A 44 -11.78 6.51 -0.79
C ILE A 44 -12.81 7.63 -0.98
N ASP A 45 -13.41 7.70 -2.17
CA ASP A 45 -14.34 8.79 -2.49
C ASP A 45 -15.61 8.78 -1.61
N GLN A 46 -15.99 7.60 -1.11
CA GLN A 46 -17.12 7.42 -0.20
C GLN A 46 -16.79 7.75 1.27
N ALA A 47 -15.52 7.96 1.61
CA ALA A 47 -15.08 8.24 2.98
C ALA A 47 -15.66 9.56 3.52
N SER A 48 -16.03 10.48 2.64
CA SER A 48 -16.65 11.76 3.00
C SER A 48 -17.85 12.04 2.11
N GLN A 49 -18.99 12.34 2.73
CA GLN A 49 -20.20 12.77 2.04
C GLN A 49 -20.65 14.13 2.57
N ASN A 50 -19.93 15.16 2.18
CA ASN A 50 -20.22 16.51 2.58
C ASN A 50 -21.38 17.09 1.75
N ARG A 51 -22.48 17.45 2.38
CA ARG A 51 -23.61 18.14 1.76
C ARG A 51 -23.88 19.48 2.41
N ARG A 52 -24.28 20.44 1.60
CA ARG A 52 -24.72 21.74 2.11
C ARG A 52 -26.21 21.70 2.43
N THR A 53 -26.56 22.20 3.60
CA THR A 53 -27.94 22.44 3.99
C THR A 53 -28.51 23.65 3.27
N VAL A 54 -29.83 23.84 3.33
CA VAL A 54 -30.53 25.01 2.76
C VAL A 54 -29.93 26.32 3.27
N ASN A 55 -29.42 26.34 4.50
CA ASN A 55 -28.79 27.53 5.10
C ASN A 55 -27.30 27.67 4.77
N GLY A 56 -26.79 26.87 3.81
CA GLY A 56 -25.41 26.95 3.36
C GLY A 56 -24.38 26.26 4.27
N ALA A 57 -24.77 25.76 5.42
CA ALA A 57 -23.87 25.04 6.32
C ALA A 57 -23.42 23.69 5.70
N LEU A 58 -22.11 23.42 5.74
CA LEU A 58 -21.58 22.14 5.32
C LEU A 58 -21.80 21.09 6.41
N LYS A 59 -22.43 19.98 6.06
CA LYS A 59 -22.67 18.86 6.97
C LYS A 59 -22.11 17.58 6.37
N ASP A 60 -21.29 16.89 7.13
CA ASP A 60 -20.80 15.57 6.79
C ASP A 60 -21.85 14.53 7.22
N ILE A 61 -22.28 13.71 6.27
CA ILE A 61 -23.21 12.59 6.47
C ILE A 61 -22.51 11.25 6.19
N SER A 62 -21.18 11.23 6.23
CA SER A 62 -20.40 10.01 6.03
C SER A 62 -20.61 9.02 7.20
N PHE A 63 -20.46 7.75 6.88
CA PHE A 63 -20.47 6.66 7.86
C PHE A 63 -19.04 6.21 8.14
N SER A 64 -18.68 6.00 9.40
CA SER A 64 -17.31 5.64 9.80
C SER A 64 -16.78 4.36 9.15
N GLY A 65 -17.69 3.43 8.78
CA GLY A 65 -17.31 2.23 8.03
C GLY A 65 -16.70 2.49 6.66
N PHE A 66 -16.90 3.67 6.09
CA PHE A 66 -16.29 4.09 4.82
C PHE A 66 -14.98 4.86 4.98
N GLN A 67 -14.45 4.97 6.20
CA GLN A 67 -13.14 5.57 6.44
C GLN A 67 -12.02 4.60 6.06
N LYS A 68 -11.91 4.37 4.77
CA LYS A 68 -10.96 3.45 4.12
C LYS A 68 -10.01 4.20 3.23
N TYR A 69 -8.87 3.59 2.93
CA TYR A 69 -7.86 4.15 2.04
C TYR A 69 -7.93 3.52 0.65
N LYS A 70 -7.63 4.34 -0.35
CA LYS A 70 -7.23 3.88 -1.68
C LYS A 70 -5.75 4.17 -1.87
N THR A 71 -5.09 3.32 -2.60
CA THR A 71 -3.67 3.47 -2.91
C THR A 71 -3.42 3.20 -4.38
N THR A 72 -2.58 4.03 -4.97
CA THR A 72 -2.05 3.83 -6.32
C THR A 72 -0.54 3.67 -6.20
N ILE A 73 -0.03 2.58 -6.74
CA ILE A 73 1.38 2.24 -6.75
C ILE A 73 1.83 2.20 -8.20
N SER A 74 2.93 2.87 -8.51
CA SER A 74 3.54 2.85 -9.84
C SER A 74 5.04 2.61 -9.75
N GLY A 75 5.57 1.97 -10.76
CA GLY A 75 6.99 1.70 -10.87
C GLY A 75 7.43 1.61 -12.32
N THR A 76 8.73 1.78 -12.53
CA THR A 76 9.35 1.62 -13.85
C THR A 76 10.66 0.87 -13.66
N ASP A 77 10.76 -0.33 -14.21
CA ASP A 77 11.96 -1.15 -14.11
C ASP A 77 12.09 -2.11 -15.29
N GLN A 78 12.99 -3.07 -15.20
CA GLN A 78 13.28 -4.05 -16.25
C GLN A 78 12.22 -5.15 -16.38
N ARG A 79 11.46 -5.41 -15.32
CA ARG A 79 10.45 -6.47 -15.29
C ARG A 79 9.17 -5.99 -14.59
N PRO A 80 8.00 -6.45 -15.02
CA PRO A 80 6.76 -6.18 -14.31
C PRO A 80 6.68 -7.02 -13.02
N PRO A 81 5.85 -6.61 -12.06
CA PRO A 81 5.42 -7.48 -10.98
C PRO A 81 4.64 -8.71 -11.49
N ASN A 82 4.41 -9.68 -10.62
CA ASN A 82 3.73 -10.93 -10.96
C ASN A 82 2.20 -10.74 -11.06
N PHE A 83 1.75 -10.06 -12.10
CA PHE A 83 0.32 -9.80 -12.32
C PHE A 83 -0.42 -10.93 -13.05
N ASP A 84 0.27 -11.95 -13.54
CA ASP A 84 -0.39 -13.06 -14.20
C ASP A 84 -1.38 -13.77 -13.26
N GLY A 85 -2.60 -14.00 -13.75
CA GLY A 85 -3.68 -14.56 -12.95
C GLY A 85 -4.24 -13.67 -11.84
N LYS A 86 -3.86 -12.40 -11.80
CA LYS A 86 -4.38 -11.42 -10.82
C LYS A 86 -5.46 -10.58 -11.48
N TRP A 87 -6.66 -10.63 -10.92
CA TRP A 87 -7.82 -9.94 -11.47
C TRP A 87 -8.37 -8.92 -10.49
N PRO A 88 -9.06 -7.88 -10.97
CA PRO A 88 -9.82 -7.00 -10.10
C PRO A 88 -10.73 -7.76 -9.15
N GLY A 89 -10.76 -7.36 -7.89
CA GLY A 89 -11.50 -8.04 -6.84
C GLY A 89 -10.68 -9.03 -6.00
N LEU A 90 -9.45 -9.40 -6.43
CA LEU A 90 -8.54 -10.20 -5.62
C LEU A 90 -8.11 -9.42 -4.38
N THR A 91 -8.17 -10.08 -3.22
CA THR A 91 -7.68 -9.50 -1.97
C THR A 91 -6.17 -9.69 -1.85
N ILE A 92 -5.47 -8.62 -1.53
CA ILE A 92 -4.02 -8.55 -1.35
C ILE A 92 -3.69 -7.82 -0.05
N ILE A 93 -2.51 -8.07 0.49
CA ILE A 93 -1.97 -7.31 1.63
C ILE A 93 -0.80 -6.47 1.12
N ILE A 94 -0.87 -5.17 1.38
CA ILE A 94 0.15 -4.21 0.95
C ILE A 94 0.87 -3.66 2.17
N ASP A 95 2.19 -3.88 2.24
CA ASP A 95 3.08 -3.17 3.13
C ASP A 95 3.51 -1.89 2.43
N CYS A 96 2.94 -0.77 2.85
CA CYS A 96 3.11 0.50 2.17
C CYS A 96 4.52 1.07 2.31
N ILE A 97 4.98 1.81 1.30
CA ILE A 97 6.12 2.71 1.42
C ILE A 97 5.69 4.08 1.94
N ALA A 98 4.45 4.48 1.68
CA ALA A 98 3.85 5.68 2.24
C ALA A 98 3.75 5.57 3.77
N GLU A 99 4.00 6.68 4.44
CA GLU A 99 3.97 6.76 5.90
C GLU A 99 2.73 7.51 6.37
N LEU A 100 2.19 7.07 7.49
CA LEU A 100 1.17 7.77 8.26
C LEU A 100 1.77 8.20 9.60
N SER A 101 1.27 9.28 10.16
CA SER A 101 1.68 9.76 11.47
C SER A 101 0.47 10.14 12.32
N TYR A 102 0.64 10.03 13.62
CA TYR A 102 -0.35 10.46 14.61
C TYR A 102 0.36 11.09 15.82
N THR A 103 -0.39 11.85 16.61
CA THR A 103 0.12 12.58 17.78
C THR A 103 -0.44 11.95 19.05
N PRO A 104 0.31 11.07 19.75
CA PRO A 104 -0.18 10.38 20.95
C PRO A 104 -0.58 11.34 22.08
N ASP A 105 0.15 12.46 22.23
CA ASP A 105 -0.08 13.45 23.27
C ASP A 105 -1.43 14.18 23.12
N GLU A 106 -1.99 14.19 21.92
CA GLU A 106 -3.32 14.74 21.63
C GLU A 106 -4.43 13.69 21.73
N GLY A 107 -4.11 12.48 22.20
CA GLY A 107 -5.07 11.39 22.34
C GLY A 107 -5.38 10.64 21.05
N GLU A 108 -4.62 10.90 19.99
CA GLU A 108 -4.73 10.15 18.76
C GLU A 108 -4.14 8.75 18.91
N THR A 109 -4.69 7.80 18.17
CA THR A 109 -4.26 6.41 18.19
C THR A 109 -3.98 5.91 16.78
N GLN A 110 -3.10 4.93 16.69
CA GLN A 110 -2.80 4.24 15.45
C GLN A 110 -4.07 3.62 14.87
N GLN A 111 -4.40 3.98 13.64
CA GLN A 111 -5.63 3.55 12.96
C GLN A 111 -5.46 2.28 12.13
N ARG A 112 -4.24 1.96 11.75
CA ARG A 112 -3.91 0.80 10.90
C ARG A 112 -2.75 0.02 11.49
N THR A 113 -2.69 -1.27 11.18
CA THR A 113 -1.56 -2.10 11.58
C THR A 113 -0.27 -1.57 10.96
N ALA A 114 0.76 -1.37 11.76
CA ALA A 114 2.07 -0.99 11.26
C ALA A 114 2.80 -2.18 10.63
N VAL A 115 3.59 -1.90 9.60
CA VAL A 115 4.58 -2.86 9.11
C VAL A 115 5.63 -3.06 10.22
N PRO A 116 5.97 -4.31 10.60
CA PRO A 116 6.92 -4.55 11.68
C PRO A 116 8.24 -3.79 11.49
N GLY A 117 8.69 -3.12 12.53
CA GLY A 117 9.94 -2.34 12.53
C GLY A 117 9.87 -1.00 11.80
N SER A 118 8.70 -0.55 11.35
CA SER A 118 8.53 0.73 10.67
C SER A 118 8.18 1.89 11.60
N GLU A 119 7.79 1.59 12.82
CA GLU A 119 7.41 2.61 13.81
C GLU A 119 8.64 3.39 14.30
N ARG A 120 8.52 4.71 14.32
CA ARG A 120 9.52 5.61 14.90
C ARG A 120 8.86 6.83 15.49
N VAL A 121 9.46 7.35 16.54
CA VAL A 121 9.02 8.60 17.18
C VAL A 121 9.86 9.74 16.66
N GLU A 122 9.22 10.74 16.08
CA GLU A 122 9.83 11.98 15.60
C GLU A 122 9.19 13.17 16.33
N ALA A 123 9.93 13.76 17.28
CA ALA A 123 9.41 14.80 18.17
C ALA A 123 8.14 14.33 18.91
N ALA A 124 7.00 15.00 18.69
CA ALA A 124 5.72 14.66 19.29
C ALA A 124 4.87 13.69 18.44
N HIS A 125 5.40 13.24 17.29
CA HIS A 125 4.66 12.40 16.35
C HIS A 125 5.21 10.98 16.33
N THR A 126 4.33 10.01 16.21
CA THR A 126 4.70 8.63 15.88
C THR A 126 4.40 8.40 14.40
N VAL A 127 5.42 8.01 13.66
CA VAL A 127 5.37 7.75 12.22
C VAL A 127 5.49 6.26 11.98
N TYR A 128 4.68 5.71 11.09
CA TYR A 128 4.70 4.30 10.75
C TYR A 128 4.26 4.08 9.30
N ARG A 129 4.66 2.94 8.73
CA ARG A 129 4.17 2.49 7.43
C ARG A 129 2.97 1.55 7.65
N PRO A 130 1.80 1.86 7.09
CA PRO A 130 0.63 1.01 7.31
C PRO A 130 0.71 -0.28 6.48
N ARG A 131 0.16 -1.34 7.05
CA ARG A 131 -0.17 -2.58 6.36
C ARG A 131 -1.65 -2.56 6.04
N LEU A 132 -2.00 -2.58 4.76
CA LEU A 132 -3.37 -2.48 4.29
C LEU A 132 -3.81 -3.79 3.65
N THR A 133 -5.00 -4.26 4.02
CA THR A 133 -5.70 -5.32 3.31
C THR A 133 -6.58 -4.68 2.26
N CYS A 134 -6.26 -4.89 0.99
CA CYS A 134 -6.90 -4.22 -0.13
C CYS A 134 -7.45 -5.20 -1.15
N LYS A 135 -8.39 -4.73 -1.96
CA LYS A 135 -8.77 -5.38 -3.21
C LYS A 135 -8.15 -4.68 -4.39
N ILE A 136 -7.66 -5.45 -5.34
CA ILE A 136 -7.20 -4.93 -6.63
C ILE A 136 -8.40 -4.31 -7.34
N MET A 137 -8.29 -3.05 -7.72
CA MET A 137 -9.28 -2.36 -8.53
C MET A 137 -8.89 -2.40 -9.99
N ASN A 138 -7.63 -2.15 -10.28
CA ASN A 138 -7.09 -2.19 -11.64
C ASN A 138 -5.57 -2.33 -11.59
N PHE A 139 -4.99 -2.83 -12.68
CA PHE A 139 -3.56 -2.74 -12.91
C PHE A 139 -3.29 -2.55 -14.40
N ASN A 140 -2.16 -1.93 -14.71
CA ASN A 140 -1.70 -1.72 -16.07
C ASN A 140 -0.20 -1.99 -16.18
N GLN A 141 0.23 -2.47 -17.33
CA GLN A 141 1.62 -2.66 -17.70
C GLN A 141 1.86 -2.06 -19.07
N ASP A 142 2.90 -1.23 -19.17
CA ASP A 142 3.36 -0.63 -20.41
C ASP A 142 4.68 -1.26 -20.82
N HIS A 143 4.71 -1.80 -22.03
CA HIS A 143 5.88 -2.42 -22.63
C HIS A 143 6.23 -1.72 -23.94
N ASP A 144 7.52 -1.43 -24.13
CA ASP A 144 8.08 -1.02 -25.41
C ASP A 144 8.79 -2.20 -26.06
N GLU A 145 8.57 -2.41 -27.36
CA GLU A 145 9.14 -3.53 -28.10
C GLU A 145 10.67 -3.61 -28.00
N TYR A 146 11.33 -2.46 -28.01
CA TYR A 146 12.80 -2.33 -27.93
C TYR A 146 13.28 -1.69 -26.63
N GLY A 147 12.36 -1.29 -25.76
CA GLY A 147 12.66 -0.62 -24.50
C GLY A 147 13.16 -1.58 -23.45
N ALA A 148 14.15 -1.13 -22.69
CA ALA A 148 14.65 -1.87 -21.53
C ALA A 148 13.84 -1.58 -20.26
N GLN A 149 12.80 -0.74 -20.36
CA GLN A 149 11.99 -0.31 -19.23
C GLN A 149 10.54 -0.70 -19.42
N ILE A 150 9.94 -1.20 -18.35
CA ILE A 150 8.54 -1.57 -18.26
C ILE A 150 7.90 -0.69 -17.19
N GLY A 151 6.88 0.08 -17.58
CA GLY A 151 6.05 0.82 -16.65
C GLY A 151 4.91 -0.04 -16.12
N TRP A 152 4.54 0.12 -14.86
CA TRP A 152 3.38 -0.55 -14.31
C TRP A 152 2.69 0.31 -13.25
N THR A 153 1.40 0.10 -13.11
CA THR A 153 0.56 0.78 -12.13
C THR A 153 -0.43 -0.21 -11.52
N LEU A 154 -0.64 -0.11 -10.23
CA LEU A 154 -1.62 -0.90 -9.48
C LEU A 154 -2.49 0.04 -8.66
N ASP A 155 -3.81 -0.05 -8.85
CA ASP A 155 -4.81 0.62 -8.04
C ASP A 155 -5.49 -0.38 -7.12
N ALA A 156 -5.55 -0.06 -5.83
CA ALA A 156 -6.17 -0.90 -4.83
C ALA A 156 -6.93 -0.07 -3.79
N GLU A 157 -8.00 -0.65 -3.26
CA GLU A 157 -8.80 -0.04 -2.20
C GLU A 157 -8.88 -0.96 -0.98
N GLU A 158 -8.82 -0.37 0.20
CA GLU A 158 -8.92 -1.08 1.48
C GLU A 158 -10.31 -1.71 1.65
N VAL A 159 -10.33 -2.94 2.16
CA VAL A 159 -11.56 -3.73 2.37
C VAL A 159 -12.35 -3.28 3.59
#